data_f3512165bada06f39391fd413bce301c
#
_entry.id   f3512165bada06f39391fd413bce301c
#
_cell.length_a   1.000
_cell.length_b   1.000
_cell.length_c   1.000
_cell.angle_alpha   90.00
_cell.angle_beta   90.00
_cell.angle_gamma   90.00
#
_symmetry.space_group_name_H-M   'P 1'
#
loop_
_entity.id
_entity.type
_entity.pdbx_description
1 polymer ?
#
loop_
_entity_poly.entity_id
_entity_poly.type
_entity_poly.pdbx_seq_one_letter_code
_entity_poly.pdbx_strand_id
1 'polypeptide(L)'
;MNQLAKLQWQCRRGTKELDLLLQRYLDSGYLVADDEEKALFVELLELEDDELVGVLMGEMDVETREMKVLVGKIKAFAVDKV
;
A
#
# COMPACT_ATOMS: atom_id res chain seq x y z
N MET A 1 -1.78 16.69 -13.85
CA MET A 1 -0.98 15.87 -12.96
C MET A 1 -1.31 14.41 -13.18
N ASN A 2 -0.31 13.57 -13.31
CA ASN A 2 -0.60 12.17 -13.58
C ASN A 2 -0.90 11.43 -12.27
N GLN A 3 -1.52 10.26 -12.42
CA GLN A 3 -1.98 9.50 -11.28
C GLN A 3 -0.82 9.01 -10.40
N LEU A 4 0.29 8.69 -11.01
CA LEU A 4 1.43 8.19 -10.27
C LEU A 4 1.98 9.25 -9.29
N ALA A 5 2.06 10.50 -9.76
CA ALA A 5 2.50 11.58 -8.90
C ALA A 5 1.54 11.79 -7.73
N LYS A 6 0.26 11.68 -8.00
CA LYS A 6 -0.75 11.81 -6.96
C LYS A 6 -0.61 10.70 -5.93
N LEU A 7 -0.38 9.47 -6.40
CA LEU A 7 -0.21 8.33 -5.51
C LEU A 7 1.05 8.46 -4.67
N GLN A 8 2.13 8.97 -5.27
CA GLN A 8 3.35 9.20 -4.50
C GLN A 8 3.12 10.16 -3.35
N TRP A 9 2.33 11.19 -3.62
CA TRP A 9 1.95 12.16 -2.60
C TRP A 9 1.14 11.47 -1.48
N GLN A 10 0.18 10.65 -1.89
CA GLN A 10 -0.71 9.97 -0.94
C GLN A 10 0.03 8.92 -0.11
N CYS A 11 1.18 8.46 -0.59
CA CYS A 11 1.97 7.49 0.17
C CYS A 11 2.74 8.13 1.31
N ARG A 12 2.79 9.45 1.36
CA ARG A 12 3.49 10.14 2.43
C ARG A 12 2.55 10.35 3.59
N ARG A 13 2.72 9.55 4.61
CA ARG A 13 1.81 9.53 5.75
C ARG A 13 2.41 10.11 7.03
N GLY A 14 3.66 10.57 6.95
CA GLY A 14 4.31 11.12 8.14
C GLY A 14 4.88 10.07 9.07
N THR A 15 4.68 8.81 8.76
CA THR A 15 5.25 7.69 9.49
C THR A 15 6.27 7.02 8.61
N LYS A 16 7.50 6.97 9.05
CA LYS A 16 8.59 6.46 8.23
C LYS A 16 8.31 5.05 7.72
N GLU A 17 7.79 4.20 8.57
CA GLU A 17 7.51 2.81 8.20
C GLU A 17 6.45 2.71 7.13
N LEU A 18 5.36 3.44 7.29
CA LEU A 18 4.31 3.44 6.29
C LEU A 18 4.80 4.01 4.97
N ASP A 19 5.51 5.12 5.04
CA ASP A 19 6.03 5.75 3.85
C ASP A 19 6.89 4.77 3.07
N LEU A 20 7.77 4.06 3.76
CA LEU A 20 8.68 3.14 3.12
C LEU A 20 7.93 1.97 2.47
N LEU A 21 6.98 1.38 3.19
CA LEU A 21 6.20 0.27 2.67
C LEU A 21 5.45 0.65 1.42
N LEU A 22 4.75 1.78 1.49
CA LEU A 22 3.91 2.20 0.37
C LEU A 22 4.75 2.63 -0.82
N GLN A 23 5.86 3.31 -0.58
CA GLN A 23 6.72 3.74 -1.67
C GLN A 23 7.35 2.55 -2.39
N ARG A 24 7.79 1.55 -1.64
CA ARG A 24 8.37 0.38 -2.26
C ARG A 24 7.38 -0.34 -3.15
N TYR A 25 6.16 -0.50 -2.67
CA TYR A 25 5.14 -1.11 -3.48
C TYR A 25 4.85 -0.27 -4.72
N LEU A 26 4.72 1.04 -4.54
CA LEU A 26 4.40 1.94 -5.65
C LEU A 26 5.48 1.89 -6.72
N ASP A 27 6.74 1.80 -6.31
CA ASP A 27 7.85 1.82 -7.25
C ASP A 27 7.99 0.52 -8.02
N SER A 28 7.48 -0.58 -7.49
CA SER A 28 7.70 -1.89 -8.08
C SER A 28 6.40 -2.64 -8.36
N GLY A 29 5.66 -2.96 -7.31
CA GLY A 29 4.46 -3.78 -7.45
C GLY A 29 3.34 -3.11 -8.21
N TYR A 30 3.14 -1.83 -7.96
CA TYR A 30 2.05 -1.10 -8.59
C TYR A 30 2.24 -1.04 -10.10
N LEU A 31 3.48 -0.91 -10.54
CA LEU A 31 3.76 -0.74 -11.97
C LEU A 31 3.41 -1.99 -12.79
N VAL A 32 3.46 -3.15 -12.17
CA VAL A 32 3.14 -4.41 -12.86
C VAL A 32 1.80 -4.97 -12.46
N ALA A 33 1.06 -4.27 -11.59
CA ALA A 33 -0.24 -4.74 -11.13
C ALA A 33 -1.29 -4.57 -12.22
N ASP A 34 -2.32 -5.42 -12.17
CA ASP A 34 -3.43 -5.24 -13.09
C ASP A 34 -4.36 -4.13 -12.57
N ASP A 35 -5.40 -3.83 -13.34
CA ASP A 35 -6.28 -2.73 -13.02
C ASP A 35 -7.01 -2.93 -11.70
N GLU A 36 -7.38 -4.16 -11.39
CA GLU A 36 -8.06 -4.45 -10.15
C GLU A 36 -7.17 -4.19 -8.95
N GLU A 37 -5.94 -4.64 -9.03
CA GLU A 37 -5.00 -4.44 -7.94
C GLU A 37 -4.68 -2.97 -7.76
N LYS A 38 -4.53 -2.25 -8.86
CA LYS A 38 -4.28 -0.81 -8.78
C LYS A 38 -5.43 -0.08 -8.10
N ALA A 39 -6.66 -0.48 -8.42
CA ALA A 39 -7.83 0.13 -7.81
C ALA A 39 -7.87 -0.16 -6.31
N LEU A 40 -7.51 -1.38 -5.92
CA LEU A 40 -7.45 -1.73 -4.50
C LEU A 40 -6.40 -0.93 -3.76
N PHE A 41 -5.27 -0.67 -4.40
CA PHE A 41 -4.24 0.13 -3.77
C PHE A 41 -4.72 1.56 -3.52
N VAL A 42 -5.42 2.14 -4.50
CA VAL A 42 -6.00 3.46 -4.33
C VAL A 42 -6.98 3.47 -3.16
N GLU A 43 -7.81 2.43 -3.10
CA GLU A 43 -8.78 2.30 -2.02
C GLU A 43 -8.09 2.19 -0.66
N LEU A 44 -7.01 1.42 -0.61
CA LEU A 44 -6.23 1.27 0.61
C LEU A 44 -5.69 2.61 1.09
N LEU A 45 -5.22 3.44 0.16
CA LEU A 45 -4.66 4.74 0.50
C LEU A 45 -5.69 5.72 1.03
N GLU A 46 -6.97 5.39 0.91
CA GLU A 46 -8.03 6.24 1.45
C GLU A 46 -8.22 6.02 2.95
N LEU A 47 -7.64 4.97 3.50
CA LEU A 47 -7.71 4.73 4.93
C LEU A 47 -6.92 5.79 5.68
N GLU A 48 -7.35 6.06 6.90
CA GLU A 48 -6.59 6.96 7.76
C GLU A 48 -5.33 6.26 8.25
N ASP A 49 -4.38 7.05 8.72
CA ASP A 49 -3.08 6.51 9.13
C ASP A 49 -3.21 5.41 10.17
N ASP A 50 -4.08 5.61 11.16
CA ASP A 50 -4.28 4.61 12.21
C ASP A 50 -4.75 3.29 11.65
N GLU A 51 -5.72 3.35 10.75
CA GLU A 51 -6.27 2.16 10.12
C GLU A 51 -5.23 1.49 9.24
N LEU A 52 -4.50 2.31 8.50
CA LEU A 52 -3.50 1.80 7.59
C LEU A 52 -2.38 1.08 8.34
N VAL A 53 -1.94 1.65 9.45
CA VAL A 53 -0.94 1.00 10.29
C VAL A 53 -1.47 -0.34 10.78
N GLY A 54 -2.71 -0.36 11.27
CA GLY A 54 -3.30 -1.59 11.78
C GLY A 54 -3.38 -2.68 10.73
N VAL A 55 -3.78 -2.31 9.53
CA VAL A 55 -3.89 -3.27 8.43
C VAL A 55 -2.52 -3.77 8.01
N LEU A 56 -1.58 -2.87 7.83
CA LEU A 56 -0.25 -3.26 7.32
C LEU A 56 0.61 -3.92 8.37
N MET A 57 0.39 -3.62 9.63
CA MET A 57 1.14 -4.27 10.71
C MET A 57 0.47 -5.53 11.23
N GLY A 58 -0.64 -5.92 10.62
CA GLY A 58 -1.29 -7.17 10.95
C GLY A 58 -2.21 -7.16 12.15
N GLU A 59 -2.55 -5.98 12.64
CA GLU A 59 -3.44 -5.86 13.81
C GLU A 59 -4.90 -5.82 13.43
N MET A 60 -5.21 -5.45 12.21
CA MET A 60 -6.57 -5.37 11.72
C MET A 60 -6.73 -6.18 10.46
N ASP A 61 -7.89 -6.80 10.34
CA ASP A 61 -8.22 -7.54 9.13
C ASP A 61 -8.87 -6.61 8.13
N VAL A 62 -8.74 -6.95 6.85
CA VAL A 62 -9.45 -6.27 5.79
C VAL A 62 -10.65 -7.13 5.38
N GLU A 63 -11.61 -6.50 4.72
CA GLU A 63 -12.89 -7.15 4.46
C GLU A 63 -12.84 -8.17 3.34
N THR A 64 -12.00 -7.97 2.36
CA THR A 64 -12.00 -8.84 1.20
C THR A 64 -10.70 -9.60 1.09
N ARG A 65 -10.78 -10.76 0.44
CA ARG A 65 -9.60 -11.56 0.19
C ARG A 65 -8.63 -10.84 -0.73
N GLU A 66 -9.17 -10.13 -1.71
CA GLU A 66 -8.33 -9.39 -2.66
C GLU A 66 -7.48 -8.35 -1.94
N MET A 67 -8.08 -7.67 -0.98
CA MET A 67 -7.34 -6.67 -0.21
C MET A 67 -6.29 -7.35 0.67
N LYS A 68 -6.60 -8.53 1.22
CA LYS A 68 -5.61 -9.28 1.99
C LYS A 68 -4.41 -9.65 1.15
N VAL A 69 -4.64 -10.05 -0.08
CA VAL A 69 -3.56 -10.40 -0.99
C VAL A 69 -2.70 -9.18 -1.25
N LEU A 70 -3.32 -8.05 -1.50
CA LEU A 70 -2.58 -6.81 -1.74
C LEU A 70 -1.75 -6.41 -0.53
N VAL A 71 -2.34 -6.45 0.65
CA VAL A 71 -1.62 -6.12 1.89
C VAL A 71 -0.42 -7.04 2.06
N GLY A 72 -0.59 -8.33 1.77
CA GLY A 72 0.51 -9.27 1.83
C GLY A 72 1.63 -8.93 0.89
N LYS A 73 1.30 -8.49 -0.32
CA LYS A 73 2.31 -8.07 -1.28
C LYS A 73 3.08 -6.85 -0.80
N ILE A 74 2.37 -5.88 -0.25
CA ILE A 74 3.03 -4.67 0.26
C ILE A 74 4.01 -5.03 1.37
N LYS A 75 3.59 -5.90 2.27
CA LYS A 75 4.46 -6.33 3.36
C LYS A 75 5.69 -7.07 2.85
N ALA A 76 5.50 -7.87 1.81
CA ALA A 76 6.61 -8.62 1.23
C ALA A 76 7.67 -7.69 0.66
N PHE A 77 7.26 -6.57 0.07
CA PHE A 77 8.22 -5.61 -0.44
C PHE A 77 9.06 -4.99 0.66
N ALA A 78 8.50 -4.87 1.84
CA ALA A 78 9.24 -4.31 2.98
C ALA A 78 10.31 -5.26 3.49
N VAL A 79 10.00 -6.55 3.48
CA VAL A 79 10.92 -7.56 3.99
C VAL A 79 12.07 -7.80 3.05
N ASP A 80 11.79 -7.52 1.81
CA ASP A 80 12.73 -7.83 0.76
C ASP A 80 13.93 -6.95 0.85
N LYS A 81 14.68 -6.94 1.50
CA LYS A 81 15.65 -6.07 1.50
C LYS A 81 16.90 -6.34 1.74
N VAL A 82 17.17 -6.30 1.67
CA VAL A 82 18.31 -6.37 2.01
C VAL A 82 19.15 -6.70 1.77
#